data_8b3e78a62452acec59e173422c07dd47
#
_entry.id   8b3e78a62452acec59e173422c07dd47
#
_cell.length_a   1.000
_cell.length_b   1.000
_cell.length_c   1.000
_cell.angle_alpha   90.00
_cell.angle_beta   90.00
_cell.angle_gamma   90.00
#
_symmetry.space_group_name_H-M   'P 1'
#
loop_
_entity.id
_entity.type
_entity.pdbx_description
1 polymer ?
#
loop_
_entity_poly.entity_id
_entity_poly.type
_entity_poly.pdbx_seq_one_letter_code
_entity_poly.pdbx_strand_id
1 'polypeptide(L)'
;MSAARRVATPCTAAMPALAVLAVLAFAGCEREPPPAPPERVRQDFHLNAYEKDFGYSQAVLIDKTLYVSGTVAADADGRLVAPNDMAGQMRAIYANLKRTLAANGVGFDSVVKETIYTTDMNALLKVADLRFENYSKEHLPAVSWVQVQRLLDPGFLVEVEIVAELP
;
A
#
# COMPACT_ATOMS: atom_id res chain seq x y z
N MET A 1 39.38 -15.86 106.17
CA MET A 1 40.68 -16.44 105.75
C MET A 1 40.48 -17.14 104.45
N SER A 2 41.06 -16.67 103.44
CA SER A 2 41.58 -17.32 102.22
C SER A 2 41.53 -16.41 101.03
N ALA A 3 42.67 -16.23 100.46
CA ALA A 3 42.97 -15.29 99.36
C ALA A 3 42.43 -15.76 98.00
N ALA A 4 41.85 -14.86 97.25
CA ALA A 4 41.51 -15.09 95.86
C ALA A 4 42.54 -14.43 94.93
N ARG A 5 43.18 -15.23 94.13
CA ARG A 5 44.11 -14.81 93.09
C ARG A 5 43.35 -14.29 91.91
N ARG A 6 43.73 -13.10 91.43
CA ARG A 6 43.29 -12.54 90.11
C ARG A 6 44.11 -13.19 89.01
N VAL A 7 43.41 -13.71 87.98
CA VAL A 7 43.99 -14.15 86.73
C VAL A 7 43.60 -13.10 85.68
N ALA A 8 44.61 -12.51 85.06
CA ALA A 8 44.43 -11.55 83.98
C ALA A 8 44.19 -12.28 82.63
N THR A 9 43.16 -11.94 81.95
CA THR A 9 42.86 -12.41 80.57
C THR A 9 43.34 -11.37 79.56
N PRO A 10 44.02 -11.81 78.49
CA PRO A 10 44.46 -10.87 77.44
C PRO A 10 43.29 -10.40 76.52
N CYS A 11 43.33 -9.12 76.24
CA CYS A 11 42.45 -8.46 75.36
C CYS A 11 42.81 -8.80 73.91
N THR A 12 41.97 -9.56 73.20
CA THR A 12 42.07 -9.77 71.74
C THR A 12 41.30 -8.70 71.04
N ALA A 13 42.02 -7.82 70.35
CA ALA A 13 41.45 -6.82 69.48
C ALA A 13 40.88 -7.49 68.21
N ALA A 14 39.58 -7.40 68.03
CA ALA A 14 38.90 -7.78 66.80
C ALA A 14 38.99 -6.63 65.78
N MET A 15 39.64 -6.87 64.65
CA MET A 15 39.64 -5.97 63.50
C MET A 15 38.27 -6.07 62.80
N PRO A 16 37.63 -4.94 62.44
CA PRO A 16 36.42 -4.97 61.58
C PRO A 16 36.80 -5.28 60.12
N ALA A 17 36.22 -6.35 59.57
CA ALA A 17 36.31 -6.68 58.17
C ALA A 17 35.55 -5.61 57.37
N LEU A 18 36.27 -4.81 56.57
CA LEU A 18 35.69 -3.85 55.59
C LEU A 18 35.14 -4.65 54.43
N ALA A 19 33.82 -4.82 54.39
CA ALA A 19 33.12 -5.40 53.22
C ALA A 19 33.08 -4.34 52.12
N VAL A 20 33.93 -4.48 51.10
CA VAL A 20 33.88 -3.67 49.87
C VAL A 20 32.75 -4.19 49.01
N LEU A 21 31.62 -3.49 49.02
CA LEU A 21 30.47 -3.75 48.13
C LEU A 21 30.82 -3.21 46.75
N ALA A 22 31.28 -4.08 45.84
CA ALA A 22 31.47 -3.73 44.44
C ALA A 22 30.10 -3.60 43.76
N VAL A 23 29.60 -2.37 43.58
CA VAL A 23 28.43 -2.05 42.77
C VAL A 23 28.86 -2.15 41.31
N LEU A 24 28.54 -3.28 40.65
CA LEU A 24 28.62 -3.43 39.20
C LEU A 24 27.53 -2.56 38.60
N ALA A 25 27.91 -1.35 38.16
CA ALA A 25 27.05 -0.54 37.29
C ALA A 25 26.95 -1.24 35.92
N PHE A 26 25.85 -1.96 35.70
CA PHE A 26 25.46 -2.36 34.34
C PHE A 26 25.09 -1.07 33.59
N ALA A 27 26.03 -0.51 32.83
CA ALA A 27 25.74 0.44 31.79
C ALA A 27 24.99 -0.32 30.69
N GLY A 28 23.65 -0.41 30.82
CA GLY A 28 22.78 -0.86 29.75
C GLY A 28 22.98 0.10 28.60
N CYS A 29 23.55 -0.37 27.47
CA CYS A 29 23.43 0.34 26.20
C CYS A 29 21.93 0.36 25.84
N GLU A 30 21.21 1.40 26.27
CA GLU A 30 19.91 1.71 25.70
C GLU A 30 20.16 2.02 24.22
N ARG A 31 19.83 1.04 23.34
CA ARG A 31 19.75 1.33 21.91
C ARG A 31 18.64 2.35 21.73
N GLU A 32 18.98 3.52 21.20
CA GLU A 32 17.97 4.45 20.71
C GLU A 32 16.98 3.68 19.84
N PRO A 33 15.66 3.85 20.05
CA PRO A 33 14.68 3.26 19.17
C PRO A 33 14.95 3.73 17.72
N PRO A 34 14.78 2.85 16.73
CA PRO A 34 14.96 3.24 15.33
C PRO A 34 14.09 4.46 15.04
N PRO A 35 14.56 5.41 14.21
CA PRO A 35 13.76 6.57 13.82
C PRO A 35 12.41 6.11 13.29
N ALA A 36 11.35 6.82 13.65
CA ALA A 36 10.00 6.55 13.14
C ALA A 36 10.04 6.54 11.60
N PRO A 37 9.37 5.58 10.93
CA PRO A 37 9.29 5.59 9.47
C PRO A 37 8.72 6.94 9.01
N PRO A 38 9.18 7.46 7.87
CA PRO A 38 8.68 8.71 7.32
C PRO A 38 7.15 8.64 7.17
N GLU A 39 6.47 9.73 7.49
CA GLU A 39 5.02 9.84 7.31
C GLU A 39 4.69 9.67 5.81
N ARG A 40 3.81 8.72 5.48
CA ARG A 40 3.40 8.48 4.10
C ARG A 40 2.45 9.57 3.65
N VAL A 41 2.76 10.18 2.52
CA VAL A 41 1.89 11.16 1.88
C VAL A 41 0.78 10.40 1.13
N ARG A 42 -0.48 10.67 1.48
CA ARG A 42 -1.67 10.15 0.80
C ARG A 42 -2.42 11.28 0.11
N GLN A 43 -2.79 11.06 -1.15
CA GLN A 43 -3.65 11.96 -1.92
C GLN A 43 -4.76 11.15 -2.59
N ASP A 44 -6.00 11.60 -2.42
CA ASP A 44 -7.18 10.99 -3.05
C ASP A 44 -7.58 11.84 -4.25
N PHE A 45 -7.87 11.18 -5.37
CA PHE A 45 -8.25 11.81 -6.64
C PHE A 45 -9.62 11.31 -7.10
N HIS A 46 -10.45 12.26 -7.55
CA HIS A 46 -11.76 11.98 -8.16
C HIS A 46 -11.77 12.52 -9.58
N LEU A 47 -12.12 11.67 -10.52
CA LEU A 47 -12.27 12.05 -11.94
C LEU A 47 -13.62 12.71 -12.18
N ASN A 48 -14.68 12.21 -11.51
CA ASN A 48 -16.05 12.64 -11.66
C ASN A 48 -16.71 12.84 -10.28
N ALA A 49 -17.73 13.69 -10.22
CA ALA A 49 -18.37 14.07 -8.95
C ALA A 49 -19.10 12.88 -8.29
N TYR A 50 -19.72 12.00 -9.08
CA TYR A 50 -20.52 10.87 -8.59
C TYR A 50 -19.69 9.87 -7.75
N GLU A 51 -18.38 9.80 -7.94
CA GLU A 51 -17.50 8.85 -7.25
C GLU A 51 -17.57 9.02 -5.72
N LYS A 52 -17.69 10.27 -5.24
CA LYS A 52 -17.86 10.57 -3.82
C LYS A 52 -19.20 10.05 -3.29
N ASP A 53 -20.26 10.16 -4.07
CA ASP A 53 -21.59 9.70 -3.68
C ASP A 53 -21.63 8.17 -3.62
N PHE A 54 -20.84 7.48 -4.45
CA PHE A 54 -20.63 6.05 -4.44
C PHE A 54 -19.60 5.59 -3.38
N GLY A 55 -18.91 6.52 -2.70
CA GLY A 55 -18.03 6.24 -1.58
C GLY A 55 -16.64 5.71 -2.00
N TYR A 56 -16.12 6.09 -3.17
CA TYR A 56 -14.79 5.69 -3.61
C TYR A 56 -14.01 6.87 -4.25
N SER A 57 -12.68 6.73 -4.29
CA SER A 57 -11.79 7.61 -5.05
C SER A 57 -11.43 6.93 -6.36
N GLN A 58 -11.43 7.66 -7.48
CA GLN A 58 -10.97 7.11 -8.77
C GLN A 58 -9.51 6.68 -8.70
N ALA A 59 -8.68 7.42 -7.96
CA ALA A 59 -7.31 7.02 -7.69
C ALA A 59 -6.86 7.46 -6.30
N VAL A 60 -5.90 6.72 -5.74
CA VAL A 60 -5.22 7.03 -4.48
C VAL A 60 -3.72 6.98 -4.73
N LEU A 61 -3.04 8.09 -4.50
CA LEU A 61 -1.58 8.16 -4.51
C LEU A 61 -1.04 7.95 -3.10
N ILE A 62 -0.13 7.00 -2.94
CA ILE A 62 0.64 6.78 -1.71
C ILE A 62 2.11 6.87 -2.08
N ASP A 63 2.77 7.91 -1.58
CA ASP A 63 4.16 8.23 -1.91
C ASP A 63 4.34 8.39 -3.45
N LYS A 64 4.81 7.36 -4.14
CA LYS A 64 4.99 7.32 -5.59
C LYS A 64 4.07 6.34 -6.30
N THR A 65 3.29 5.57 -5.58
CA THR A 65 2.43 4.54 -6.16
C THR A 65 0.99 5.04 -6.28
N LEU A 66 0.49 5.09 -7.50
CA LEU A 66 -0.88 5.47 -7.84
C LEU A 66 -1.72 4.20 -8.03
N TYR A 67 -2.67 3.99 -7.13
CA TYR A 67 -3.69 2.94 -7.23
C TYR A 67 -4.92 3.52 -7.90
N VAL A 68 -5.30 2.98 -9.04
CA VAL A 68 -6.50 3.41 -9.80
C VAL A 68 -7.58 2.35 -9.64
N SER A 69 -8.74 2.79 -9.18
CA SER A 69 -9.92 1.94 -9.00
C SER A 69 -10.38 1.29 -10.29
N GLY A 70 -11.13 0.20 -10.17
CA GLY A 70 -11.79 -0.44 -11.30
C GLY A 70 -12.58 0.60 -12.12
N THR A 71 -12.21 0.72 -13.37
CA THR A 71 -12.76 1.69 -14.32
C THR A 71 -13.65 0.95 -15.31
N VAL A 72 -14.89 1.38 -15.40
CA VAL A 72 -15.90 0.83 -16.30
C VAL A 72 -16.24 1.83 -17.41
N ALA A 73 -16.98 1.40 -18.43
CA ALA A 73 -17.41 2.24 -19.54
C ALA A 73 -18.56 3.17 -19.12
N ALA A 74 -18.24 4.18 -18.32
CA ALA A 74 -19.18 5.18 -17.84
C ALA A 74 -18.82 6.58 -18.33
N ASP A 75 -19.84 7.42 -18.54
CA ASP A 75 -19.71 8.85 -18.81
C ASP A 75 -19.44 9.65 -17.52
N ALA A 76 -19.41 10.98 -17.63
CA ALA A 76 -19.15 11.87 -16.49
C ALA A 76 -20.27 11.86 -15.42
N ASP A 77 -21.45 11.36 -15.74
CA ASP A 77 -22.58 11.19 -14.84
C ASP A 77 -22.68 9.75 -14.27
N GLY A 78 -21.70 8.88 -14.61
CA GLY A 78 -21.69 7.48 -14.19
C GLY A 78 -22.62 6.56 -15.00
N ARG A 79 -23.14 7.02 -16.15
CA ARG A 79 -24.04 6.21 -16.98
C ARG A 79 -23.23 5.34 -17.92
N LEU A 80 -23.71 4.11 -18.12
CA LEU A 80 -23.15 3.18 -19.10
C LEU A 80 -23.09 3.79 -20.50
N VAL A 81 -21.91 3.70 -21.13
CA VAL A 81 -21.71 4.00 -22.56
C VAL A 81 -21.43 2.71 -23.34
N ALA A 82 -21.69 2.72 -24.64
CA ALA A 82 -21.46 1.56 -25.51
C ALA A 82 -22.13 0.25 -25.00
N PRO A 83 -23.45 0.23 -24.73
CA PRO A 83 -24.14 -0.97 -24.29
C PRO A 83 -24.01 -2.10 -25.31
N ASN A 84 -23.73 -3.32 -24.84
CA ASN A 84 -23.53 -4.53 -25.66
C ASN A 84 -22.37 -4.43 -26.69
N ASP A 85 -21.46 -3.47 -26.54
CA ASP A 85 -20.30 -3.29 -27.40
C ASP A 85 -19.00 -3.37 -26.58
N MET A 86 -18.37 -4.54 -26.58
CA MET A 86 -17.11 -4.77 -25.87
C MET A 86 -15.99 -3.82 -26.34
N ALA A 87 -15.90 -3.58 -27.66
CA ALA A 87 -14.87 -2.69 -28.22
C ALA A 87 -15.09 -1.23 -27.80
N GLY A 88 -16.36 -0.78 -27.85
CA GLY A 88 -16.74 0.56 -27.39
C GLY A 88 -16.48 0.75 -25.91
N GLN A 89 -16.80 -0.26 -25.08
CA GLN A 89 -16.54 -0.20 -23.65
C GLN A 89 -15.02 -0.17 -23.35
N MET A 90 -14.22 -0.99 -24.01
CA MET A 90 -12.75 -0.95 -23.87
C MET A 90 -12.19 0.45 -24.20
N ARG A 91 -12.60 1.05 -25.31
CA ARG A 91 -12.13 2.40 -25.67
C ARG A 91 -12.53 3.45 -24.64
N ALA A 92 -13.76 3.40 -24.13
CA ALA A 92 -14.24 4.33 -23.12
C ALA A 92 -13.44 4.20 -21.81
N ILE A 93 -13.15 2.97 -21.39
CA ILE A 93 -12.34 2.67 -20.21
C ILE A 93 -10.93 3.25 -20.35
N TYR A 94 -10.23 2.94 -21.45
CA TYR A 94 -8.87 3.46 -21.66
C TYR A 94 -8.83 4.99 -21.82
N ALA A 95 -9.87 5.60 -22.35
CA ALA A 95 -9.98 7.06 -22.38
C ALA A 95 -10.12 7.64 -20.95
N ASN A 96 -10.90 7.01 -20.07
CA ASN A 96 -11.05 7.41 -18.67
C ASN A 96 -9.75 7.18 -17.89
N LEU A 97 -9.09 6.03 -18.06
CA LEU A 97 -7.78 5.74 -17.44
C LEU A 97 -6.73 6.76 -17.88
N LYS A 98 -6.69 7.12 -19.17
CA LYS A 98 -5.80 8.16 -19.70
C LYS A 98 -6.01 9.51 -19.02
N ARG A 99 -7.27 9.91 -18.79
CA ARG A 99 -7.63 11.15 -18.09
C ARG A 99 -7.16 11.09 -16.62
N THR A 100 -7.39 9.96 -15.95
CA THR A 100 -6.97 9.74 -14.56
C THR A 100 -5.44 9.81 -14.41
N LEU A 101 -4.70 9.13 -15.29
CA LEU A 101 -3.23 9.15 -15.29
C LEU A 101 -2.70 10.57 -15.55
N ALA A 102 -3.22 11.25 -16.57
CA ALA A 102 -2.81 12.61 -16.93
C ALA A 102 -3.06 13.62 -15.81
N ALA A 103 -4.19 13.51 -15.11
CA ALA A 103 -4.49 14.37 -13.96
C ALA A 103 -3.55 14.15 -12.77
N ASN A 104 -2.87 12.99 -12.72
CA ASN A 104 -1.83 12.67 -11.74
C ASN A 104 -0.40 12.82 -12.31
N GLY A 105 -0.25 13.46 -13.47
CA GLY A 105 1.05 13.82 -14.05
C GLY A 105 1.82 12.68 -14.72
N VAL A 106 1.16 11.54 -15.02
CA VAL A 106 1.78 10.36 -15.63
C VAL A 106 0.99 9.84 -16.83
N GLY A 107 1.55 8.90 -17.56
CA GLY A 107 0.91 8.22 -18.70
C GLY A 107 0.93 6.70 -18.54
N PHE A 108 0.53 5.99 -19.59
CA PHE A 108 0.50 4.53 -19.58
C PHE A 108 1.89 3.89 -19.43
N ASP A 109 2.95 4.58 -19.81
CA ASP A 109 4.34 4.10 -19.59
C ASP A 109 4.72 3.95 -18.10
N SER A 110 3.97 4.62 -17.22
CA SER A 110 4.13 4.50 -15.76
C SER A 110 3.32 3.35 -15.16
N VAL A 111 2.45 2.70 -15.93
CA VAL A 111 1.61 1.61 -15.44
C VAL A 111 2.45 0.33 -15.28
N VAL A 112 2.49 -0.20 -14.05
CA VAL A 112 3.26 -1.39 -13.71
C VAL A 112 2.38 -2.64 -13.54
N LYS A 113 1.08 -2.46 -13.26
CA LYS A 113 0.12 -3.54 -13.09
C LYS A 113 -1.21 -3.17 -13.73
N GLU A 114 -1.84 -4.14 -14.37
CA GLU A 114 -3.20 -4.05 -14.92
C GLU A 114 -3.96 -5.32 -14.59
N THR A 115 -5.21 -5.19 -14.16
CA THR A 115 -6.13 -6.32 -14.02
C THR A 115 -7.38 -6.01 -14.83
N ILE A 116 -7.78 -6.93 -15.69
CA ILE A 116 -8.96 -6.82 -16.54
C ILE A 116 -9.97 -7.86 -16.07
N TYR A 117 -11.12 -7.39 -15.63
CA TYR A 117 -12.27 -8.22 -15.30
C TYR A 117 -13.27 -8.15 -16.46
N THR A 118 -13.84 -9.28 -16.87
CA THR A 118 -14.83 -9.34 -17.93
C THR A 118 -15.94 -10.33 -17.62
N THR A 119 -17.13 -10.08 -18.14
CA THR A 119 -18.23 -11.04 -18.08
C THR A 119 -18.24 -12.00 -19.28
N ASP A 120 -17.46 -11.68 -20.34
CA ASP A 120 -17.30 -12.51 -21.54
C ASP A 120 -15.84 -12.48 -22.05
N MET A 121 -15.06 -13.49 -21.68
CA MET A 121 -13.66 -13.61 -22.08
C MET A 121 -13.52 -13.80 -23.60
N ASN A 122 -14.46 -14.52 -24.25
CA ASN A 122 -14.38 -14.74 -25.70
C ASN A 122 -14.64 -13.44 -26.50
N ALA A 123 -15.54 -12.58 -26.01
CA ALA A 123 -15.75 -11.26 -26.62
C ALA A 123 -14.53 -10.35 -26.37
N LEU A 124 -13.96 -10.36 -25.17
CA LEU A 124 -12.78 -9.56 -24.83
C LEU A 124 -11.57 -9.95 -25.68
N LEU A 125 -11.30 -11.24 -25.89
CA LEU A 125 -10.17 -11.73 -26.69
C LEU A 125 -10.24 -11.27 -28.16
N LYS A 126 -11.43 -11.07 -28.72
CA LYS A 126 -11.61 -10.56 -30.10
C LYS A 126 -11.20 -9.10 -30.26
N VAL A 127 -11.15 -8.34 -29.17
CA VAL A 127 -10.84 -6.89 -29.16
C VAL A 127 -9.58 -6.59 -28.32
N ALA A 128 -8.83 -7.61 -27.93
CA ALA A 128 -7.68 -7.50 -27.06
C ALA A 128 -6.59 -6.54 -27.59
N ASP A 129 -6.48 -6.41 -28.91
CA ASP A 129 -5.50 -5.54 -29.56
C ASP A 129 -5.72 -4.04 -29.26
N LEU A 130 -6.95 -3.62 -28.90
CA LEU A 130 -7.26 -2.24 -28.51
C LEU A 130 -6.42 -1.80 -27.29
N ARG A 131 -5.99 -2.74 -26.46
CA ARG A 131 -5.10 -2.48 -25.34
C ARG A 131 -3.76 -1.91 -25.79
N PHE A 132 -3.21 -2.40 -26.92
CA PHE A 132 -1.93 -1.95 -27.46
C PHE A 132 -1.99 -0.56 -28.11
N GLU A 133 -3.17 0.06 -28.26
CA GLU A 133 -3.28 1.46 -28.64
C GLU A 133 -2.80 2.42 -27.51
N ASN A 134 -2.64 1.90 -26.27
CA ASN A 134 -2.33 2.70 -25.09
C ASN A 134 -0.95 2.41 -24.49
N TYR A 135 -0.41 1.21 -24.66
CA TYR A 135 0.89 0.79 -24.11
C TYR A 135 1.97 0.76 -25.18
N SER A 136 3.17 1.26 -24.86
CA SER A 136 4.32 0.99 -25.71
C SER A 136 4.77 -0.47 -25.54
N LYS A 137 5.36 -1.06 -26.59
CA LYS A 137 5.83 -2.44 -26.53
C LYS A 137 7.05 -2.62 -25.62
N GLU A 138 7.75 -1.53 -25.34
CA GLU A 138 8.92 -1.48 -24.46
C GLU A 138 8.53 -1.45 -22.97
N HIS A 139 7.31 -0.97 -22.66
CA HIS A 139 6.81 -0.78 -21.29
C HIS A 139 5.43 -1.41 -21.12
N LEU A 140 5.39 -2.74 -21.09
CA LEU A 140 4.16 -3.48 -20.84
C LEU A 140 4.00 -3.75 -19.34
N PRO A 141 2.83 -3.50 -18.73
CA PRO A 141 2.57 -3.83 -17.34
C PRO A 141 2.44 -5.34 -17.12
N ALA A 142 2.65 -5.79 -15.88
CA ALA A 142 2.20 -7.10 -15.46
C ALA A 142 0.67 -7.17 -15.54
N VAL A 143 0.10 -8.15 -16.25
CA VAL A 143 -1.34 -8.19 -16.52
C VAL A 143 -1.98 -9.48 -16.00
N SER A 144 -3.24 -9.36 -15.52
CA SER A 144 -4.11 -10.49 -15.21
C SER A 144 -5.47 -10.29 -15.90
N TRP A 145 -6.00 -11.34 -16.52
CA TRP A 145 -7.32 -11.33 -17.16
C TRP A 145 -8.20 -12.34 -16.44
N VAL A 146 -9.35 -11.89 -15.97
CA VAL A 146 -10.23 -12.67 -15.11
C VAL A 146 -11.65 -12.59 -15.64
N GLN A 147 -12.27 -13.74 -15.88
CA GLN A 147 -13.71 -13.77 -16.14
C GLN A 147 -14.45 -13.85 -14.82
N VAL A 148 -15.42 -12.96 -14.66
CA VAL A 148 -16.32 -12.88 -13.50
C VAL A 148 -17.76 -13.15 -13.92
N GLN A 149 -18.59 -13.50 -12.97
CA GLN A 149 -20.01 -13.76 -13.24
C GLN A 149 -20.78 -12.47 -13.58
N ARG A 150 -20.42 -11.35 -12.95
CA ARG A 150 -21.11 -10.07 -13.07
C ARG A 150 -20.18 -8.94 -12.59
N LEU A 151 -20.30 -7.78 -13.20
CA LEU A 151 -19.79 -6.49 -12.72
C LEU A 151 -20.88 -5.73 -11.95
N LEU A 152 -20.58 -4.50 -11.50
CA LEU A 152 -21.50 -3.68 -10.69
C LEU A 152 -22.87 -3.51 -11.37
N ASP A 153 -22.87 -3.08 -12.65
CA ASP A 153 -24.08 -3.03 -13.48
C ASP A 153 -24.05 -4.19 -14.51
N PRO A 154 -25.18 -4.86 -14.79
CA PRO A 154 -25.24 -5.94 -15.78
C PRO A 154 -24.86 -5.51 -17.21
N GLY A 155 -24.92 -4.24 -17.52
CA GLY A 155 -24.55 -3.70 -18.82
C GLY A 155 -23.04 -3.49 -19.02
N PHE A 156 -22.26 -3.50 -17.92
CA PHE A 156 -20.79 -3.47 -18.01
C PHE A 156 -20.26 -4.87 -18.37
N LEU A 157 -19.53 -4.93 -19.46
CA LEU A 157 -18.93 -6.15 -20.00
C LEU A 157 -17.48 -6.32 -19.55
N VAL A 158 -16.83 -5.23 -19.22
CA VAL A 158 -15.41 -5.18 -18.86
C VAL A 158 -15.14 -4.05 -17.88
N GLU A 159 -14.18 -4.29 -16.99
CA GLU A 159 -13.67 -3.34 -16.00
C GLU A 159 -12.14 -3.49 -15.96
N VAL A 160 -11.42 -2.39 -15.81
CA VAL A 160 -9.94 -2.38 -15.74
C VAL A 160 -9.48 -1.60 -14.54
N GLU A 161 -8.65 -2.20 -13.71
CA GLU A 161 -7.90 -1.53 -12.65
C GLU A 161 -6.41 -1.49 -12.99
N ILE A 162 -5.72 -0.45 -12.58
CA ILE A 162 -4.27 -0.31 -12.81
C ILE A 162 -3.54 0.21 -11.58
N VAL A 163 -2.24 -0.10 -11.53
CA VAL A 163 -1.29 0.53 -10.60
C VAL A 163 -0.20 1.18 -11.43
N ALA A 164 0.14 2.42 -11.12
CA ALA A 164 1.21 3.17 -11.78
C ALA A 164 2.24 3.68 -10.77
N GLU A 165 3.49 3.81 -11.19
CA GLU A 165 4.59 4.39 -10.40
C GLU A 165 4.95 5.76 -10.97
N LEU A 166 4.96 6.77 -10.08
CA LEU A 166 5.36 8.12 -10.41
C LEU A 166 6.90 8.24 -10.38
N PRO A 167 7.51 9.09 -11.23
CA PRO A 167 8.96 9.26 -11.32
C PRO A 167 9.62 9.82 -10.03
#